data_e4fd9716326e5655aefe6cc7eee18b81
#
_entry.id   e4fd9716326e5655aefe6cc7eee18b81
#
_cell.length_a   1.000
_cell.length_b   1.000
_cell.length_c   1.000
_cell.angle_alpha   90.00
_cell.angle_beta   90.00
_cell.angle_gamma   90.00
#
_symmetry.space_group_name_H-M   'P 1'
#
loop_
_entity.id
_entity.type
_entity.pdbx_description
1 polymer ?
#
loop_
_entity_poly.entity_id
_entity_poly.type
_entity_poly.pdbx_seq_one_letter_code
_entity_poly.pdbx_strand_id
1 'polypeptide(L)'
;MEYLVTMTTHVPEGTSQAEVDEVRTRETAHSRRLAEQGQLLRLWRPPLRPGEWRTLGLFDARDAAHLEDVLSSMPLRVWRSDEVTPLTPHPNDPGPAATGASGAAEEFLVTFAPAASEDATTQALKDATAAEAVRAKELAGQGHLMRLWKTPGERRALGLWRARDAAEMQTVLDSLPQAPWLSMEMTPLSEHPSDPGAVRG
;
A
#
# COMPACT_ATOMS: atom_id res chain seq x y z
N MET A 1 1.27 14.94 -1.15
CA MET A 1 0.09 14.08 -1.44
C MET A 1 0.58 12.68 -1.72
N GLU A 2 0.01 11.67 -1.07
CA GLU A 2 0.48 10.30 -1.22
C GLU A 2 -0.16 9.60 -2.43
N TYR A 3 0.60 8.69 -3.03
CA TYR A 3 0.19 7.90 -4.19
C TYR A 3 0.67 6.46 -4.02
N LEU A 4 -0.22 5.49 -4.25
CA LEU A 4 0.19 4.11 -4.48
C LEU A 4 0.47 3.92 -5.96
N VAL A 5 1.65 3.40 -6.29
CA VAL A 5 2.04 3.10 -7.66
C VAL A 5 2.31 1.60 -7.79
N THR A 6 1.52 0.95 -8.65
CA THR A 6 1.78 -0.44 -9.06
C THR A 6 2.71 -0.41 -10.28
N MET A 7 3.94 -0.84 -10.08
CA MET A 7 5.02 -0.82 -11.06
C MET A 7 5.22 -2.21 -11.64
N THR A 8 4.87 -2.43 -12.91
CA THR A 8 5.04 -3.71 -13.60
C THR A 8 6.18 -3.58 -14.62
N THR A 9 7.22 -4.39 -14.44
CA THR A 9 8.44 -4.35 -15.28
C THR A 9 8.41 -5.48 -16.32
N HIS A 10 8.62 -5.11 -17.58
CA HIS A 10 8.74 -6.02 -18.71
C HIS A 10 10.09 -5.80 -19.37
N VAL A 11 11.04 -6.68 -19.09
CA VAL A 11 12.36 -6.63 -19.74
C VAL A 11 12.21 -7.08 -21.18
N PRO A 12 12.67 -6.30 -22.18
CA PRO A 12 12.60 -6.69 -23.59
C PRO A 12 13.32 -8.01 -23.86
N GLU A 13 12.77 -8.80 -24.77
CA GLU A 13 13.38 -10.04 -25.20
C GLU A 13 14.77 -9.78 -25.83
N GLY A 14 15.76 -10.59 -25.47
CA GLY A 14 17.14 -10.41 -25.93
C GLY A 14 17.99 -9.48 -25.07
N THR A 15 17.44 -8.82 -24.03
CA THR A 15 18.23 -8.04 -23.07
C THR A 15 19.16 -8.96 -22.29
N SER A 16 20.45 -8.63 -22.23
CA SER A 16 21.42 -9.44 -21.49
C SER A 16 21.24 -9.31 -19.97
N GLN A 17 21.62 -10.37 -19.22
CA GLN A 17 21.56 -10.33 -17.75
C GLN A 17 22.42 -9.21 -17.18
N ALA A 18 23.58 -8.92 -17.78
CA ALA A 18 24.47 -7.83 -17.36
C ALA A 18 23.79 -6.46 -17.47
N GLU A 19 23.04 -6.23 -18.53
CA GLU A 19 22.28 -5.00 -18.74
C GLU A 19 21.13 -4.86 -17.72
N VAL A 20 20.42 -5.94 -17.45
CA VAL A 20 19.37 -5.97 -16.40
C VAL A 20 19.98 -5.62 -15.04
N ASP A 21 21.12 -6.23 -14.69
CA ASP A 21 21.78 -5.99 -13.40
C ASP A 21 22.33 -4.57 -13.28
N GLU A 22 22.81 -3.99 -14.37
CA GLU A 22 23.24 -2.59 -14.40
C GLU A 22 22.06 -1.63 -14.14
N VAL A 23 20.92 -1.82 -14.82
CA VAL A 23 19.73 -1.00 -14.63
C VAL A 23 19.21 -1.14 -13.20
N ARG A 24 19.17 -2.37 -12.64
CA ARG A 24 18.78 -2.63 -11.25
C ARG A 24 19.69 -1.92 -10.25
N THR A 25 20.98 -1.91 -10.48
CA THR A 25 21.94 -1.22 -9.61
C THR A 25 21.68 0.28 -9.58
N ARG A 26 21.45 0.87 -10.76
CA ARG A 26 21.10 2.29 -10.88
C ARG A 26 19.75 2.60 -10.23
N GLU A 27 18.76 1.72 -10.39
CA GLU A 27 17.43 1.84 -9.77
C GLU A 27 17.54 1.84 -8.24
N THR A 28 18.31 0.90 -7.66
CA THR A 28 18.53 0.84 -6.21
C THR A 28 19.16 2.12 -5.67
N ALA A 29 20.18 2.64 -6.37
CA ALA A 29 20.83 3.89 -5.96
C ALA A 29 19.89 5.10 -6.09
N HIS A 30 19.03 5.11 -7.12
CA HIS A 30 18.06 6.17 -7.34
C HIS A 30 16.91 6.12 -6.30
N SER A 31 16.37 4.94 -6.04
CA SER A 31 15.32 4.74 -5.01
C SER A 31 15.78 5.23 -3.63
N ARG A 32 17.06 4.99 -3.28
CA ARG A 32 17.64 5.50 -2.04
C ARG A 32 17.62 7.03 -1.98
N ARG A 33 18.00 7.71 -3.08
CA ARG A 33 17.94 9.19 -3.14
C ARG A 33 16.50 9.71 -3.02
N LEU A 34 15.54 9.07 -3.68
CA LEU A 34 14.13 9.45 -3.55
C LEU A 34 13.62 9.26 -2.11
N ALA A 35 14.09 8.22 -1.42
CA ALA A 35 13.76 8.00 -0.01
C ALA A 35 14.38 9.07 0.90
N GLU A 36 15.63 9.44 0.69
CA GLU A 36 16.31 10.52 1.40
C GLU A 36 15.62 11.88 1.21
N GLN A 37 15.01 12.09 0.04
CA GLN A 37 14.22 13.28 -0.29
C GLN A 37 12.76 13.21 0.22
N GLY A 38 12.35 12.11 0.82
CA GLY A 38 10.99 11.89 1.29
C GLY A 38 9.97 11.67 0.17
N GLN A 39 10.42 11.43 -1.06
CA GLN A 39 9.54 11.20 -2.22
C GLN A 39 9.14 9.74 -2.37
N LEU A 40 9.99 8.80 -1.94
CA LEU A 40 9.68 7.38 -1.84
C LEU A 40 9.55 7.02 -0.36
N LEU A 41 8.34 6.62 0.06
CA LEU A 41 8.03 6.32 1.45
C LEU A 41 8.18 4.84 1.77
N ARG A 42 7.70 3.94 0.88
CA ARG A 42 7.74 2.49 1.04
C ARG A 42 7.85 1.78 -0.31
N LEU A 43 8.40 0.57 -0.28
CA LEU A 43 8.41 -0.37 -1.40
C LEU A 43 8.07 -1.78 -0.91
N TRP A 44 7.21 -2.49 -1.65
CA TRP A 44 6.83 -3.87 -1.35
C TRP A 44 6.78 -4.73 -2.59
N ARG A 45 6.89 -6.03 -2.38
CA ARG A 45 6.60 -7.06 -3.37
C ARG A 45 5.26 -7.71 -3.05
N PRO A 46 4.25 -7.60 -3.91
CA PRO A 46 3.03 -8.40 -3.80
C PRO A 46 3.32 -9.85 -4.20
N PRO A 47 2.40 -10.81 -3.96
CA PRO A 47 2.51 -12.15 -4.52
C PRO A 47 2.66 -12.09 -6.04
N LEU A 48 3.65 -12.83 -6.56
CA LEU A 48 4.01 -12.84 -7.98
C LEU A 48 3.85 -14.23 -8.55
N ARG A 49 3.40 -14.32 -9.81
CA ARG A 49 3.50 -15.53 -10.61
C ARG A 49 4.92 -15.68 -11.16
N PRO A 50 5.35 -16.90 -11.50
CA PRO A 50 6.64 -17.10 -12.18
C PRO A 50 6.75 -16.21 -13.43
N GLY A 51 7.86 -15.46 -13.54
CA GLY A 51 8.10 -14.55 -14.65
C GLY A 51 7.51 -13.14 -14.50
N GLU A 52 6.69 -12.90 -13.47
CA GLU A 52 6.21 -11.54 -13.16
C GLU A 52 7.27 -10.75 -12.39
N TRP A 53 7.35 -9.46 -12.72
CA TRP A 53 8.14 -8.51 -11.95
C TRP A 53 7.27 -7.29 -11.63
N ARG A 54 6.73 -7.27 -10.44
CA ARG A 54 5.84 -6.21 -9.95
C ARG A 54 6.31 -5.71 -8.60
N THR A 55 6.22 -4.41 -8.41
CA THR A 55 6.55 -3.72 -7.14
C THR A 55 5.43 -2.74 -6.83
N LEU A 56 5.08 -2.63 -5.56
CA LEU A 56 4.19 -1.58 -5.05
C LEU A 56 5.04 -0.51 -4.40
N GLY A 57 4.83 0.75 -4.77
CA GLY A 57 5.52 1.90 -4.18
C GLY A 57 4.54 2.89 -3.59
N LEU A 58 4.80 3.35 -2.37
CA LEU A 58 4.12 4.50 -1.77
C LEU A 58 5.01 5.72 -1.95
N PHE A 59 4.50 6.70 -2.68
CA PHE A 59 5.22 7.94 -2.99
C PHE A 59 4.53 9.15 -2.37
N ASP A 60 5.31 10.16 -1.99
CA ASP A 60 4.81 11.49 -1.70
C ASP A 60 5.25 12.47 -2.79
N ALA A 61 4.29 13.17 -3.38
CA ALA A 61 4.52 14.19 -4.39
C ALA A 61 3.57 15.37 -4.20
N ARG A 62 3.95 16.55 -4.66
CA ARG A 62 3.10 17.75 -4.55
C ARG A 62 1.79 17.60 -5.31
N ASP A 63 1.88 17.02 -6.50
CA ASP A 63 0.79 16.80 -7.44
C ASP A 63 1.14 15.65 -8.40
N ALA A 64 0.22 15.30 -9.31
CA ALA A 64 0.41 14.23 -10.28
C ALA A 64 1.53 14.51 -11.30
N ALA A 65 1.77 15.77 -11.66
CA ALA A 65 2.84 16.14 -12.58
C ALA A 65 4.21 15.92 -11.92
N HIS A 66 4.36 16.33 -10.67
CA HIS A 66 5.56 16.07 -9.90
C HIS A 66 5.79 14.56 -9.68
N LEU A 67 4.72 13.77 -9.46
CA LEU A 67 4.87 12.32 -9.38
C LEU A 67 5.39 11.75 -10.71
N GLU A 68 4.86 12.18 -11.85
CA GLU A 68 5.33 11.72 -13.16
C GLU A 68 6.80 12.08 -13.38
N ASP A 69 7.25 13.27 -12.98
CA ASP A 69 8.67 13.65 -13.02
C ASP A 69 9.52 12.69 -12.17
N VAL A 70 9.07 12.33 -10.97
CA VAL A 70 9.75 11.37 -10.08
C VAL A 70 9.81 10.00 -10.75
N LEU A 71 8.69 9.46 -11.23
CA LEU A 71 8.62 8.14 -11.85
C LEU A 71 9.45 8.07 -13.14
N SER A 72 9.44 9.13 -13.96
CA SER A 72 10.20 9.23 -15.20
C SER A 72 11.71 9.30 -14.96
N SER A 73 12.15 9.77 -13.80
CA SER A 73 13.56 9.82 -13.40
C SER A 73 14.14 8.46 -13.01
N MET A 74 13.29 7.46 -12.73
CA MET A 74 13.70 6.13 -12.27
C MET A 74 14.25 5.29 -13.43
N PRO A 75 15.43 4.67 -13.30
CA PRO A 75 16.08 3.90 -14.38
C PRO A 75 15.25 2.76 -14.98
N LEU A 76 14.44 2.07 -14.18
CA LEU A 76 13.56 0.99 -14.66
C LEU A 76 12.37 1.49 -15.47
N ARG A 77 12.09 2.80 -15.51
CA ARG A 77 10.96 3.38 -16.23
C ARG A 77 10.92 2.97 -17.70
N VAL A 78 12.07 2.75 -18.33
CA VAL A 78 12.19 2.32 -19.74
C VAL A 78 11.58 0.95 -20.03
N TRP A 79 11.43 0.10 -19.01
CA TRP A 79 10.87 -1.25 -19.10
C TRP A 79 9.57 -1.41 -18.31
N ARG A 80 9.04 -0.33 -17.75
CA ARG A 80 7.98 -0.37 -16.73
C ARG A 80 6.71 0.33 -17.19
N SER A 81 5.57 -0.25 -16.87
CA SER A 81 4.29 0.41 -16.85
C SER A 81 3.86 0.66 -15.42
N ASP A 82 3.28 1.84 -15.17
CA ASP A 82 2.87 2.28 -13.85
C ASP A 82 1.37 2.54 -13.82
N GLU A 83 0.70 1.97 -12.82
CA GLU A 83 -0.68 2.30 -12.47
C GLU A 83 -0.66 3.15 -11.20
N VAL A 84 -1.19 4.37 -11.29
CA VAL A 84 -1.15 5.35 -10.21
C VAL A 84 -2.51 5.48 -9.54
N THR A 85 -2.56 5.28 -8.24
CA THR A 85 -3.74 5.52 -7.41
C THR A 85 -3.46 6.68 -6.45
N PRO A 86 -4.12 7.85 -6.61
CA PRO A 86 -4.00 8.94 -5.65
C PRO A 86 -4.66 8.56 -4.33
N LEU A 87 -4.01 8.93 -3.23
CA LEU A 87 -4.42 8.61 -1.88
C LEU A 87 -4.74 9.89 -1.09
N THR A 88 -5.89 9.89 -0.43
CA THR A 88 -6.28 10.95 0.49
C THR A 88 -6.43 10.38 1.89
N PRO A 89 -5.88 10.97 2.95
CA PRO A 89 -6.03 10.44 4.30
C PRO A 89 -7.50 10.19 4.65
N HIS A 90 -7.77 9.00 5.18
CA HIS A 90 -9.10 8.66 5.71
C HIS A 90 -9.31 9.33 7.07
N PRO A 91 -10.54 9.71 7.49
CA PRO A 91 -10.78 10.27 8.81
C PRO A 91 -10.27 9.41 9.98
N ASN A 92 -10.23 8.10 9.79
CA ASN A 92 -9.74 7.12 10.77
C ASN A 92 -8.25 6.73 10.53
N ASP A 93 -7.52 7.44 9.66
CA ASP A 93 -6.08 7.18 9.46
C ASP A 93 -5.29 7.53 10.72
N PRO A 94 -4.51 6.59 11.29
CA PRO A 94 -3.66 6.89 12.44
C PRO A 94 -2.49 7.82 12.10
N GLY A 95 -2.22 8.02 10.82
CA GLY A 95 -1.14 8.86 10.35
C GLY A 95 0.23 8.15 10.28
N PRO A 96 1.26 8.80 9.73
CA PRO A 96 2.55 8.20 9.44
C PRO A 96 3.37 7.80 10.67
N ALA A 97 3.01 8.27 11.86
CA ALA A 97 3.69 7.94 13.12
C ALA A 97 3.17 6.65 13.77
N ALA A 98 2.18 5.97 13.21
CA ALA A 98 1.71 4.68 13.71
C ALA A 98 2.73 3.58 13.41
N THR A 99 3.90 3.68 14.04
CA THR A 99 4.91 2.62 14.08
C THR A 99 4.52 1.64 15.19
N GLY A 100 3.63 0.72 14.86
CA GLY A 100 3.28 -0.37 15.76
C GLY A 100 4.47 -1.29 16.02
N ALA A 101 4.42 -1.96 17.17
CA ALA A 101 5.45 -2.76 17.77
C ALA A 101 6.31 -3.60 16.82
N SER A 102 7.62 -3.54 17.02
CA SER A 102 8.60 -4.49 16.50
C SER A 102 8.21 -5.91 16.91
N GLY A 103 7.91 -6.75 15.93
CA GLY A 103 7.69 -8.18 16.07
C GLY A 103 7.71 -8.81 14.68
N ALA A 104 7.85 -10.13 14.59
CA ALA A 104 7.71 -10.89 13.35
C ALA A 104 6.24 -10.82 12.86
N ALA A 105 5.87 -9.70 12.27
CA ALA A 105 4.54 -9.44 11.74
C ALA A 105 4.64 -9.19 10.23
N GLU A 106 3.69 -9.76 9.49
CA GLU A 106 3.54 -9.55 8.05
C GLU A 106 2.74 -8.28 7.77
N GLU A 107 3.06 -7.60 6.69
CA GLU A 107 2.29 -6.46 6.20
C GLU A 107 1.27 -6.89 5.16
N PHE A 108 0.12 -6.25 5.19
CA PHE A 108 -0.99 -6.52 4.27
C PHE A 108 -1.52 -5.20 3.71
N LEU A 109 -1.74 -5.17 2.42
CA LEU A 109 -2.50 -4.12 1.78
C LEU A 109 -3.95 -4.61 1.61
N VAL A 110 -4.91 -3.86 2.16
CA VAL A 110 -6.33 -4.23 2.08
C VAL A 110 -7.10 -3.16 1.35
N THR A 111 -7.76 -3.55 0.26
CA THR A 111 -8.71 -2.69 -0.45
C THR A 111 -10.12 -2.92 0.08
N PHE A 112 -10.85 -1.83 0.26
CA PHE A 112 -12.24 -1.82 0.69
C PHE A 112 -13.12 -1.21 -0.38
N ALA A 113 -14.20 -1.88 -0.71
CA ALA A 113 -15.22 -1.39 -1.63
C ALA A 113 -16.62 -1.72 -1.09
N PRO A 114 -17.68 -1.00 -1.49
CA PRO A 114 -19.05 -1.38 -1.13
C PRO A 114 -19.36 -2.80 -1.60
N ALA A 115 -19.98 -3.61 -0.74
CA ALA A 115 -20.52 -4.90 -1.14
C ALA A 115 -21.75 -4.73 -2.06
N ALA A 116 -21.98 -5.70 -2.94
CA ALA A 116 -23.07 -5.64 -3.92
C ALA A 116 -24.48 -5.70 -3.31
N SER A 117 -24.63 -6.16 -2.08
CA SER A 117 -25.92 -6.26 -1.36
C SER A 117 -26.03 -5.11 -0.35
N GLU A 118 -26.83 -4.10 -0.66
CA GLU A 118 -27.07 -2.95 0.21
C GLU A 118 -28.49 -2.97 0.81
N ASP A 119 -28.75 -3.85 1.76
CA ASP A 119 -29.99 -3.81 2.55
C ASP A 119 -29.83 -3.08 3.90
N ALA A 120 -28.73 -2.31 4.08
CA ALA A 120 -28.51 -1.58 5.31
C ALA A 120 -29.41 -0.35 5.40
N THR A 121 -30.13 -0.21 6.53
CA THR A 121 -30.83 1.04 6.81
C THR A 121 -29.83 2.17 7.01
N THR A 122 -30.21 3.41 6.65
CA THR A 122 -29.36 4.60 6.85
C THR A 122 -28.89 4.75 8.31
N GLN A 123 -29.69 4.32 9.27
CA GLN A 123 -29.36 4.39 10.70
C GLN A 123 -28.29 3.33 11.05
N ALA A 124 -28.44 2.09 10.59
CA ALA A 124 -27.45 1.03 10.83
C ALA A 124 -26.06 1.39 10.27
N LEU A 125 -26.03 2.00 9.08
CA LEU A 125 -24.76 2.48 8.50
C LEU A 125 -24.12 3.61 9.31
N LYS A 126 -24.90 4.55 9.86
CA LYS A 126 -24.39 5.61 10.73
C LYS A 126 -23.81 5.05 12.02
N ASP A 127 -24.53 4.12 12.66
CA ASP A 127 -24.08 3.48 13.89
C ASP A 127 -22.80 2.67 13.67
N ALA A 128 -22.74 1.91 12.59
CA ALA A 128 -21.54 1.18 12.19
C ALA A 128 -20.36 2.10 11.88
N THR A 129 -20.60 3.26 11.24
CA THR A 129 -19.55 4.25 10.95
C THR A 129 -18.95 4.83 12.25
N ALA A 130 -19.80 5.13 13.24
CA ALA A 130 -19.32 5.61 14.53
C ALA A 130 -18.53 4.54 15.29
N ALA A 131 -19.00 3.29 15.29
CA ALA A 131 -18.31 2.16 15.90
C ALA A 131 -16.98 1.85 15.18
N GLU A 132 -16.94 1.99 13.85
CA GLU A 132 -15.73 1.80 13.04
C GLU A 132 -14.61 2.78 13.44
N ALA A 133 -14.94 4.03 13.70
CA ALA A 133 -13.95 5.02 14.14
C ALA A 133 -13.30 4.64 15.48
N VAL A 134 -14.08 4.10 16.41
CA VAL A 134 -13.57 3.59 17.69
C VAL A 134 -12.67 2.36 17.45
N ARG A 135 -13.17 1.40 16.66
CA ARG A 135 -12.43 0.16 16.38
C ARG A 135 -11.12 0.42 15.64
N ALA A 136 -11.12 1.31 14.65
CA ALA A 136 -9.90 1.69 13.92
C ALA A 136 -8.83 2.26 14.87
N LYS A 137 -9.24 3.10 15.83
CA LYS A 137 -8.32 3.64 16.84
C LYS A 137 -7.75 2.56 17.75
N GLU A 138 -8.57 1.59 18.17
CA GLU A 138 -8.11 0.44 18.95
C GLU A 138 -7.08 -0.39 18.18
N LEU A 139 -7.39 -0.73 16.91
CA LEU A 139 -6.51 -1.50 16.05
C LEU A 139 -5.20 -0.78 15.75
N ALA A 140 -5.24 0.54 15.59
CA ALA A 140 -4.02 1.35 15.48
C ALA A 140 -3.18 1.30 16.77
N GLY A 141 -3.82 1.42 17.93
CA GLY A 141 -3.15 1.30 19.23
C GLY A 141 -2.55 -0.08 19.49
N GLN A 142 -3.13 -1.13 18.91
CA GLN A 142 -2.63 -2.51 18.95
C GLN A 142 -1.53 -2.78 17.90
N GLY A 143 -1.29 -1.83 16.99
CA GLY A 143 -0.31 -1.97 15.91
C GLY A 143 -0.79 -2.76 14.70
N HIS A 144 -2.09 -3.04 14.59
CA HIS A 144 -2.66 -3.69 13.42
C HIS A 144 -2.92 -2.71 12.27
N LEU A 145 -3.55 -1.55 12.52
CA LEU A 145 -3.79 -0.53 11.50
C LEU A 145 -2.60 0.44 11.46
N MET A 146 -1.87 0.43 10.35
CA MET A 146 -0.72 1.29 10.13
C MET A 146 -1.08 2.59 9.41
N ARG A 147 -1.87 2.49 8.35
CA ARG A 147 -2.35 3.62 7.54
C ARG A 147 -3.72 3.30 6.95
N LEU A 148 -4.49 4.33 6.71
CA LEU A 148 -5.78 4.21 6.03
C LEU A 148 -6.01 5.42 5.12
N TRP A 149 -6.35 5.17 3.87
CA TRP A 149 -6.61 6.20 2.87
C TRP A 149 -7.95 5.99 2.17
N LYS A 150 -8.52 7.07 1.69
CA LYS A 150 -9.56 7.04 0.66
C LYS A 150 -8.88 6.90 -0.70
N THR A 151 -9.47 6.10 -1.58
CA THR A 151 -9.07 5.97 -2.98
C THR A 151 -10.16 6.55 -3.90
N PRO A 152 -9.88 6.79 -5.20
CA PRO A 152 -10.91 7.22 -6.14
C PRO A 152 -12.11 6.27 -6.17
N GLY A 153 -13.29 6.83 -6.24
CA GLY A 153 -14.55 6.10 -6.20
C GLY A 153 -15.29 6.26 -4.88
N GLU A 154 -16.60 6.09 -4.92
CA GLU A 154 -17.45 6.26 -3.75
C GLU A 154 -17.21 5.13 -2.73
N ARG A 155 -17.04 5.50 -1.46
CA ARG A 155 -16.86 4.59 -0.32
C ARG A 155 -15.72 3.56 -0.52
N ARG A 156 -14.67 3.93 -1.25
CA ARG A 156 -13.49 3.09 -1.45
C ARG A 156 -12.35 3.54 -0.53
N ALA A 157 -11.66 2.56 0.04
CA ALA A 157 -10.51 2.81 0.90
C ALA A 157 -9.40 1.80 0.64
N LEU A 158 -8.20 2.17 1.06
CA LEU A 158 -7.01 1.33 1.06
C LEU A 158 -6.38 1.41 2.45
N GLY A 159 -6.09 0.27 3.04
CA GLY A 159 -5.41 0.20 4.34
C GLY A 159 -4.08 -0.54 4.25
N LEU A 160 -3.07 -0.05 4.96
CA LEU A 160 -1.85 -0.78 5.27
C LEU A 160 -2.00 -1.34 6.69
N TRP A 161 -1.90 -2.64 6.79
CA TRP A 161 -2.15 -3.40 8.02
C TRP A 161 -0.97 -4.28 8.37
N ARG A 162 -0.95 -4.72 9.63
CA ARG A 162 0.07 -5.65 10.14
C ARG A 162 -0.60 -6.71 11.02
N ALA A 163 -0.21 -7.98 10.80
CA ALA A 163 -0.64 -9.12 11.61
C ALA A 163 0.45 -10.19 11.59
N ARG A 164 0.39 -11.18 12.47
CA ARG A 164 1.35 -12.30 12.49
C ARG A 164 1.28 -13.14 11.22
N ASP A 165 0.06 -13.30 10.70
CA ASP A 165 -0.25 -14.11 9.53
C ASP A 165 -1.61 -13.70 8.91
N ALA A 166 -1.94 -14.29 7.77
CA ALA A 166 -3.19 -14.03 7.06
C ALA A 166 -4.45 -14.44 7.87
N ALA A 167 -4.37 -15.43 8.74
CA ALA A 167 -5.51 -15.88 9.55
C ALA A 167 -5.85 -14.85 10.64
N GLU A 168 -4.83 -14.31 11.32
CA GLU A 168 -5.03 -13.21 12.25
C GLU A 168 -5.53 -11.96 11.52
N MET A 169 -4.97 -11.64 10.34
CA MET A 169 -5.44 -10.50 9.55
C MET A 169 -6.92 -10.64 9.19
N GLN A 170 -7.36 -11.83 8.77
CA GLN A 170 -8.78 -12.07 8.50
C GLN A 170 -9.63 -11.85 9.76
N THR A 171 -9.19 -12.35 10.92
CA THR A 171 -9.89 -12.13 12.19
C THR A 171 -10.00 -10.63 12.53
N VAL A 172 -8.95 -9.85 12.28
CA VAL A 172 -8.95 -8.41 12.48
C VAL A 172 -9.97 -7.73 11.56
N LEU A 173 -9.99 -8.10 10.27
CA LEU A 173 -10.92 -7.55 9.28
C LEU A 173 -12.38 -7.90 9.61
N ASP A 174 -12.65 -9.14 10.03
CA ASP A 174 -14.00 -9.60 10.42
C ASP A 174 -14.50 -8.87 11.67
N SER A 175 -13.60 -8.31 12.48
CA SER A 175 -13.94 -7.53 13.67
C SER A 175 -14.37 -6.09 13.38
N LEU A 176 -14.26 -5.65 12.13
CA LEU A 176 -14.64 -4.30 11.72
C LEU A 176 -16.17 -4.17 11.70
N PRO A 177 -16.75 -3.15 12.36
CA PRO A 177 -18.20 -2.93 12.39
C PRO A 177 -18.85 -2.78 11.02
N GLN A 178 -18.12 -2.29 10.02
CA GLN A 178 -18.61 -2.15 8.65
C GLN A 178 -18.37 -3.39 7.76
N ALA A 179 -17.69 -4.43 8.26
CA ALA A 179 -17.38 -5.63 7.48
C ALA A 179 -18.57 -6.24 6.72
N PRO A 180 -19.80 -6.31 7.28
CA PRO A 180 -20.95 -6.89 6.55
C PRO A 180 -21.34 -6.14 5.26
N TRP A 181 -20.95 -4.87 5.12
CA TRP A 181 -21.28 -4.01 3.98
C TRP A 181 -20.09 -3.68 3.08
N LEU A 182 -18.96 -4.34 3.32
CA LEU A 182 -17.73 -4.11 2.56
C LEU A 182 -17.27 -5.41 1.87
N SER A 183 -16.85 -5.27 0.63
CA SER A 183 -15.98 -6.25 -0.03
C SER A 183 -14.54 -5.89 0.31
N MET A 184 -13.78 -6.84 0.82
CA MET A 184 -12.38 -6.65 1.22
C MET A 184 -11.48 -7.60 0.43
N GLU A 185 -10.43 -7.06 -0.16
CA GLU A 185 -9.40 -7.84 -0.82
C GLU A 185 -8.07 -7.61 -0.09
N MET A 186 -7.50 -8.69 0.43
CA MET A 186 -6.26 -8.69 1.20
C MET A 186 -5.10 -9.18 0.35
N THR A 187 -4.05 -8.37 0.22
CA THR A 187 -2.81 -8.71 -0.47
C THR A 187 -1.68 -8.75 0.55
N PRO A 188 -1.07 -9.92 0.81
CA PRO A 188 0.12 -9.99 1.65
C PRO A 188 1.29 -9.31 0.96
N LEU A 189 2.12 -8.62 1.73
CA LEU A 189 3.25 -7.86 1.23
C LEU A 189 4.56 -8.46 1.74
N SER A 190 5.52 -8.65 0.83
CA SER A 190 6.89 -8.99 1.19
C SER A 190 7.76 -7.74 1.09
N GLU A 191 8.78 -7.69 1.93
CA GLU A 191 9.77 -6.63 1.94
C GLU A 191 10.50 -6.53 0.60
N HIS A 192 10.65 -5.30 0.09
CA HIS A 192 11.49 -5.05 -1.06
C HIS A 192 12.92 -4.68 -0.59
N PRO A 193 14.00 -5.21 -1.24
CA PRO A 193 15.39 -4.93 -0.81
C PRO A 193 15.77 -3.46 -0.75
N SER A 194 15.03 -2.59 -1.45
CA SER A 194 15.22 -1.13 -1.45
C SER A 194 14.12 -0.40 -0.69
N ASP A 195 13.34 -1.09 0.17
CA ASP A 195 12.30 -0.43 0.97
C ASP A 195 12.92 0.51 2.00
N PRO A 196 12.58 1.81 2.00
CA PRO A 196 13.04 2.75 3.03
C PRO A 196 12.59 2.37 4.44
N GLY A 197 11.49 1.62 4.58
CA GLY A 197 10.96 1.14 5.85
C GLY A 197 11.80 0.05 6.49
N ALA A 198 12.53 -0.75 5.70
CA ALA A 198 13.39 -1.83 6.18
C ALA A 198 14.64 -1.35 6.91
N VAL A 199 15.06 -0.10 6.68
CA VAL A 199 16.32 0.48 7.23
C VAL A 199 16.11 1.07 8.62
N ARG A 200 14.89 1.12 9.15
CA ARG A 200 14.54 1.76 10.44
C ARG A 200 14.31 0.79 11.58
N GLY A 201 14.79 -0.45 11.42
CA GLY A 201 14.79 -1.47 12.47
C GLY A 201 16.11 -1.53 13.26
#